data_9e1a94e436534bd350c028ad7481b745
#
_entry.id   9e1a94e436534bd350c028ad7481b745
#
_cell.length_a   1.000
_cell.length_b   1.000
_cell.length_c   1.000
_cell.angle_alpha   90.00
_cell.angle_beta   90.00
_cell.angle_gamma   90.00
#
_symmetry.space_group_name_H-M   'P 1'
#
loop_
_entity.id
_entity.type
_entity.pdbx_description
1 polymer ?
#
loop_
_entity_poly.entity_id
_entity_poly.type
_entity_poly.pdbx_seq_one_letter_code
_entity_poly.pdbx_strand_id
1 'polypeptide(L)'
;MTLAHSIAKILLEIKAVQFNIDNPFQYTSGLQSPIYCDNRLVISHPKARNTIIDGFLSLIQTQALPTELIAGTATAGIPHAAWIADRLQQPMVYIRGKAKAHGKNNQIEGHYNINQSVVLVEDLISSGKSSLETVNVLREANLNVNGVI
;
A
#
# COMPACT_ATOMS: atom_id res chain seq x y z
N MET A 1 -8.71 -9.85 21.11
CA MET A 1 -7.86 -8.75 20.57
C MET A 1 -8.29 -8.55 19.14
N THR A 2 -8.58 -7.31 18.71
CA THR A 2 -8.99 -7.02 17.32
C THR A 2 -7.78 -7.11 16.38
N LEU A 3 -8.03 -7.29 15.09
CA LEU A 3 -6.98 -7.28 14.06
C LEU A 3 -6.12 -6.00 14.17
N ALA A 4 -6.76 -4.84 14.31
CA ALA A 4 -6.07 -3.55 14.43
C ALA A 4 -5.09 -3.52 15.62
N HIS A 5 -5.48 -4.05 16.78
CA HIS A 5 -4.59 -4.13 17.95
C HIS A 5 -3.38 -5.05 17.69
N SER A 6 -3.60 -6.18 17.03
CA SER A 6 -2.52 -7.13 16.70
C SER A 6 -1.52 -6.50 15.72
N ILE A 7 -1.99 -5.80 14.70
CA ILE A 7 -1.14 -5.10 13.72
C ILE A 7 -0.37 -3.96 14.41
N ALA A 8 -1.04 -3.12 15.22
CA ALA A 8 -0.37 -2.03 15.94
C ALA A 8 0.75 -2.55 16.86
N LYS A 9 0.49 -3.64 17.60
CA LYS A 9 1.50 -4.29 18.45
C LYS A 9 2.70 -4.76 17.63
N ILE A 10 2.47 -5.43 16.52
CA ILE A 10 3.53 -5.92 15.62
C ILE A 10 4.38 -4.74 15.10
N LEU A 11 3.76 -3.66 14.64
CA LEU A 11 4.48 -2.49 14.12
C LEU A 11 5.36 -1.83 15.19
N LEU A 12 4.91 -1.82 16.45
CA LEU A 12 5.71 -1.34 17.58
C LEU A 12 6.86 -2.30 17.90
N GLU A 13 6.64 -3.60 17.92
CA GLU A 13 7.65 -4.63 18.21
C GLU A 13 8.81 -4.59 17.19
N ILE A 14 8.52 -4.41 15.91
CA ILE A 14 9.53 -4.31 14.84
C ILE A 14 10.09 -2.89 14.69
N LYS A 15 9.65 -1.94 15.54
CA LYS A 15 10.02 -0.52 15.51
C LYS A 15 9.66 0.21 14.19
N ALA A 16 8.69 -0.31 13.45
CA ALA A 16 8.10 0.39 12.31
C ALA A 16 7.32 1.63 12.76
N VAL A 17 6.73 1.60 13.96
CA VAL A 17 6.14 2.77 14.62
C VAL A 17 6.98 3.07 15.86
N GLN A 18 7.39 4.33 16.00
CA GLN A 18 8.22 4.81 17.10
C GLN A 18 7.57 6.05 17.73
N PHE A 19 7.76 6.19 19.03
CA PHE A 19 7.31 7.35 19.79
C PHE A 19 8.51 8.07 20.41
N ASN A 20 8.55 9.40 20.30
CA ASN A 20 9.50 10.25 21.00
C ASN A 20 8.81 11.57 21.35
N ILE A 21 8.35 11.66 22.60
CA ILE A 21 7.60 12.82 23.09
C ILE A 21 8.55 13.98 23.43
N ASP A 22 9.70 13.66 24.01
CA ASP A 22 10.66 14.65 24.48
C ASP A 22 11.42 15.31 23.31
N ASN A 23 11.70 14.53 22.25
CA ASN A 23 12.37 14.99 21.05
C ASN A 23 11.59 14.55 19.80
N PRO A 24 10.54 15.30 19.39
CA PRO A 24 9.70 14.95 18.29
C PRO A 24 10.46 14.80 16.96
N PHE A 25 10.01 13.86 16.14
CA PHE A 25 10.53 13.68 14.78
C PHE A 25 10.15 14.86 13.89
N GLN A 26 11.10 15.33 13.09
CA GLN A 26 10.83 16.35 12.08
C GLN A 26 10.60 15.70 10.72
N TYR A 27 9.40 15.89 10.14
CA TYR A 27 9.10 15.43 8.79
C TYR A 27 9.69 16.36 7.74
N THR A 28 9.82 15.87 6.50
CA THR A 28 10.29 16.67 5.35
C THR A 28 9.41 17.88 5.06
N SER A 29 8.15 17.86 5.49
CA SER A 29 7.22 19.00 5.43
C SER A 29 7.51 20.10 6.46
N GLY A 30 8.45 19.87 7.39
CA GLY A 30 8.75 20.76 8.52
C GLY A 30 7.87 20.52 9.77
N LEU A 31 6.85 19.68 9.67
CA LEU A 31 6.00 19.33 10.82
C LEU A 31 6.79 18.49 11.83
N GLN A 32 6.58 18.80 13.11
CA GLN A 32 7.07 17.98 14.22
C GLN A 32 5.97 17.02 14.70
N SER A 33 6.34 15.75 14.90
CA SER A 33 5.43 14.73 15.40
C SER A 33 6.10 13.86 16.46
N PRO A 34 5.44 13.52 17.56
CA PRO A 34 5.96 12.55 18.50
C PRO A 34 5.94 11.11 17.95
N ILE A 35 5.35 10.90 16.76
CA ILE A 35 5.20 9.58 16.13
C ILE A 35 5.95 9.59 14.80
N TYR A 36 6.70 8.52 14.55
CA TYR A 36 7.30 8.21 13.26
C TYR A 36 6.88 6.83 12.80
N CYS A 37 6.50 6.70 11.54
CA CYS A 37 6.09 5.45 10.93
C CYS A 37 6.93 5.15 9.69
N ASP A 38 7.56 3.96 9.68
CA ASP A 38 8.29 3.40 8.53
C ASP A 38 7.87 1.95 8.29
N ASN A 39 6.79 1.78 7.54
CA ASN A 39 6.24 0.45 7.23
C ASN A 39 7.14 -0.38 6.30
N ARG A 40 8.17 0.22 5.69
CA ARG A 40 9.18 -0.51 4.89
C ARG A 40 9.95 -1.54 5.73
N LEU A 41 10.03 -1.36 7.05
CA LEU A 41 10.65 -2.33 7.95
C LEU A 41 9.92 -3.67 7.97
N VAL A 42 8.62 -3.69 7.68
CA VAL A 42 7.81 -4.91 7.57
C VAL A 42 8.42 -5.90 6.56
N ILE A 43 9.03 -5.40 5.48
CA ILE A 43 9.65 -6.20 4.42
C ILE A 43 10.68 -7.19 4.99
N SER A 44 11.45 -6.75 5.99
CA SER A 44 12.55 -7.51 6.59
C SER A 44 12.12 -8.44 7.73
N HIS A 45 10.83 -8.43 8.12
CA HIS A 45 10.31 -9.21 9.24
C HIS A 45 9.25 -10.24 8.76
N PRO A 46 9.66 -11.46 8.31
CA PRO A 46 8.74 -12.41 7.66
C PRO A 46 7.48 -12.77 8.48
N LYS A 47 7.61 -12.91 9.80
CA LYS A 47 6.46 -13.21 10.67
C LYS A 47 5.47 -12.03 10.73
N ALA A 48 5.96 -10.81 10.98
CA ALA A 48 5.16 -9.59 10.98
C ALA A 48 4.49 -9.37 9.62
N ARG A 49 5.27 -9.48 8.55
CA ARG A 49 4.79 -9.39 7.18
C ARG A 49 3.61 -10.33 6.90
N ASN A 50 3.75 -11.62 7.23
CA ASN A 50 2.68 -12.59 7.00
C ASN A 50 1.40 -12.21 7.74
N THR A 51 1.49 -11.81 9.01
CA THR A 51 0.32 -11.38 9.79
C THR A 51 -0.33 -10.11 9.19
N ILE A 52 0.47 -9.17 8.69
CA ILE A 52 -0.04 -7.95 8.05
C ILE A 52 -0.71 -8.28 6.72
N ILE A 53 -0.12 -9.15 5.91
CA ILE A 53 -0.73 -9.61 4.64
C ILE A 53 -2.04 -10.36 4.90
N ASP A 54 -2.09 -11.25 5.89
CA ASP A 54 -3.33 -11.92 6.29
C ASP A 54 -4.40 -10.90 6.73
N GLY A 55 -3.97 -9.80 7.36
CA GLY A 55 -4.84 -8.66 7.68
C GLY A 55 -5.43 -7.98 6.44
N PHE A 56 -4.63 -7.71 5.43
CA PHE A 56 -5.10 -7.14 4.15
C PHE A 56 -6.08 -8.08 3.44
N LEU A 57 -5.78 -9.38 3.40
CA LEU A 57 -6.69 -10.38 2.81
C LEU A 57 -8.03 -10.42 3.54
N SER A 58 -8.01 -10.38 4.87
CA SER A 58 -9.21 -10.29 5.70
C SER A 58 -10.03 -9.03 5.40
N LEU A 59 -9.37 -7.90 5.17
CA LEU A 59 -10.02 -6.63 4.82
C LEU A 59 -10.70 -6.71 3.46
N ILE A 60 -10.02 -7.22 2.44
CA ILE A 60 -10.58 -7.43 1.09
C ILE A 60 -11.85 -8.30 1.19
N GLN A 61 -11.77 -9.39 1.95
CA GLN A 61 -12.88 -10.31 2.12
C GLN A 61 -14.04 -9.70 2.91
N THR A 62 -13.78 -9.08 4.06
CA THR A 62 -14.84 -8.54 4.93
C THR A 62 -15.54 -7.33 4.35
N GLN A 63 -14.85 -6.53 3.54
CA GLN A 63 -15.41 -5.41 2.79
C GLN A 63 -16.01 -5.83 1.43
N ALA A 64 -15.94 -7.13 1.11
CA ALA A 64 -16.41 -7.69 -0.16
C ALA A 64 -15.92 -6.89 -1.38
N LEU A 65 -14.63 -6.49 -1.37
CA LEU A 65 -14.06 -5.69 -2.45
C LEU A 65 -13.90 -6.55 -3.71
N PRO A 66 -14.58 -6.24 -4.81
CA PRO A 66 -14.34 -6.91 -6.08
C PRO A 66 -12.88 -6.72 -6.51
N THR A 67 -12.19 -7.83 -6.75
CA THR A 67 -10.73 -7.80 -6.98
C THR A 67 -10.38 -8.81 -8.06
N GLU A 68 -9.93 -8.32 -9.22
CA GLU A 68 -9.43 -9.11 -10.35
C GLU A 68 -7.96 -8.76 -10.64
N LEU A 69 -7.48 -7.66 -10.05
CA LEU A 69 -6.14 -7.13 -10.22
C LEU A 69 -5.71 -6.46 -8.91
N ILE A 70 -4.50 -6.71 -8.49
CA ILE A 70 -3.86 -5.99 -7.37
C ILE A 70 -2.93 -4.93 -7.93
N ALA A 71 -3.02 -3.71 -7.43
CA ALA A 71 -2.16 -2.62 -7.81
C ALA A 71 -1.32 -2.13 -6.62
N GLY A 72 -0.03 -1.91 -6.80
CA GLY A 72 0.84 -1.37 -5.75
C GLY A 72 1.31 0.04 -6.08
N THR A 73 1.25 0.95 -5.12
CA THR A 73 1.86 2.28 -5.28
C THR A 73 3.38 2.17 -5.14
N ALA A 74 4.12 2.62 -6.13
CA ALA A 74 5.57 2.69 -6.03
C ALA A 74 5.99 3.77 -5.01
N THR A 75 6.91 3.43 -4.12
CA THR A 75 7.76 2.24 -4.13
C THR A 75 7.34 1.23 -3.05
N ALA A 76 6.88 1.68 -1.90
CA ALA A 76 6.74 0.84 -0.72
C ALA A 76 5.46 -0.01 -0.72
N GLY A 77 4.43 0.36 -1.49
CA GLY A 77 3.25 -0.47 -1.71
C GLY A 77 3.50 -1.70 -2.59
N ILE A 78 4.56 -1.69 -3.42
CA ILE A 78 4.86 -2.79 -4.36
C ILE A 78 5.04 -4.13 -3.65
N PRO A 79 5.90 -4.27 -2.62
CA PRO A 79 6.10 -5.55 -1.94
C PRO A 79 4.81 -6.10 -1.33
N HIS A 80 4.03 -5.25 -0.69
CA HIS A 80 2.75 -5.65 -0.07
C HIS A 80 1.75 -6.13 -1.13
N ALA A 81 1.60 -5.39 -2.23
CA ALA A 81 0.77 -5.78 -3.36
C ALA A 81 1.20 -7.13 -3.95
N ALA A 82 2.51 -7.37 -4.09
CA ALA A 82 3.04 -8.63 -4.61
C ALA A 82 2.66 -9.82 -3.73
N TRP A 83 2.79 -9.70 -2.41
CA TRP A 83 2.41 -10.79 -1.50
C TRP A 83 0.90 -11.02 -1.43
N ILE A 84 0.10 -9.95 -1.53
CA ILE A 84 -1.37 -10.06 -1.60
C ILE A 84 -1.77 -10.78 -2.89
N ALA A 85 -1.23 -10.34 -4.03
CA ALA A 85 -1.50 -10.95 -5.33
C ALA A 85 -1.11 -12.43 -5.38
N ASP A 86 0.06 -12.78 -4.83
CA ASP A 86 0.52 -14.17 -4.71
C ASP A 86 -0.46 -15.01 -3.88
N ARG A 87 -0.90 -14.53 -2.71
CA ARG A 87 -1.86 -15.24 -1.86
C ARG A 87 -3.23 -15.40 -2.52
N LEU A 88 -3.68 -14.42 -3.29
CA LEU A 88 -4.96 -14.46 -4.01
C LEU A 88 -4.85 -15.16 -5.37
N GLN A 89 -3.65 -15.51 -5.82
CA GLN A 89 -3.36 -16.05 -7.17
C GLN A 89 -3.94 -15.15 -8.27
N GLN A 90 -3.76 -13.82 -8.10
CA GLN A 90 -4.26 -12.80 -9.00
C GLN A 90 -3.12 -12.05 -9.69
N PRO A 91 -3.37 -11.48 -10.89
CA PRO A 91 -2.42 -10.62 -11.56
C PRO A 91 -2.12 -9.36 -10.73
N MET A 92 -0.95 -8.79 -10.96
CA MET A 92 -0.49 -7.58 -10.28
C MET A 92 0.08 -6.57 -11.27
N VAL A 93 -0.14 -5.29 -10.98
CA VAL A 93 0.54 -4.15 -11.59
C VAL A 93 1.10 -3.24 -10.50
N TYR A 94 2.03 -2.34 -10.86
CA TYR A 94 2.39 -1.26 -9.94
C TYR A 94 2.44 0.08 -10.67
N ILE A 95 2.19 1.15 -9.91
CA ILE A 95 2.07 2.49 -10.44
C ILE A 95 3.29 3.31 -9.99
N ARG A 96 3.99 3.88 -10.97
CA ARG A 96 5.16 4.73 -10.74
C ARG A 96 4.71 6.14 -10.36
N GLY A 97 5.47 6.79 -9.47
CA GLY A 97 5.20 8.16 -9.04
C GLY A 97 5.35 9.21 -10.15
N LYS A 98 6.09 8.89 -11.23
CA LYS A 98 6.25 9.77 -12.41
C LYS A 98 6.24 8.93 -13.69
N ALA A 99 5.65 9.47 -14.75
CA ALA A 99 5.73 8.89 -16.10
C ALA A 99 7.19 8.80 -16.57
N LYS A 100 7.49 7.84 -17.46
CA LYS A 100 8.79 7.74 -18.10
C LYS A 100 9.02 8.97 -19.00
N ALA A 101 10.21 9.55 -18.91
CA ALA A 101 10.59 10.72 -19.74
C ALA A 101 10.68 10.38 -21.25
N HIS A 102 10.86 9.09 -21.59
CA HIS A 102 10.99 8.60 -22.95
C HIS A 102 10.13 7.35 -23.17
N GLY A 103 9.32 7.33 -24.23
CA GLY A 103 8.44 6.25 -24.60
C GLY A 103 6.97 6.52 -24.30
N LYS A 104 6.12 5.48 -24.35
CA LYS A 104 4.70 5.59 -23.95
C LYS A 104 4.64 6.14 -22.54
N ASN A 105 3.88 7.22 -22.31
CA ASN A 105 3.65 7.89 -21.02
C ASN A 105 2.93 6.97 -20.00
N ASN A 106 3.31 5.69 -19.94
CA ASN A 106 2.65 4.71 -19.09
C ASN A 106 3.29 4.71 -17.71
N GLN A 107 2.48 5.08 -16.70
CA GLN A 107 2.88 4.99 -15.29
C GLN A 107 2.59 3.60 -14.71
N ILE A 108 1.78 2.78 -15.37
CA ILE A 108 1.41 1.43 -14.92
C ILE A 108 2.39 0.43 -15.54
N GLU A 109 3.04 -0.34 -14.70
CA GLU A 109 3.93 -1.43 -15.09
C GLU A 109 3.26 -2.77 -14.81
N GLY A 110 3.29 -3.66 -15.79
CA GLY A 110 2.60 -4.94 -15.84
C GLY A 110 1.53 -4.98 -16.92
N HIS A 111 0.79 -6.08 -16.98
CA HIS A 111 -0.30 -6.26 -17.92
C HIS A 111 -1.65 -6.19 -17.22
N TYR A 112 -2.60 -5.51 -17.81
CA TYR A 112 -3.99 -5.41 -17.33
C TYR A 112 -4.96 -5.30 -18.51
N ASN A 113 -6.22 -5.63 -18.26
CA ASN A 113 -7.31 -5.42 -19.19
C ASN A 113 -8.19 -4.27 -18.71
N ILE A 114 -8.76 -3.50 -19.64
CA ILE A 114 -9.73 -2.45 -19.32
C ILE A 114 -10.93 -3.04 -18.58
N ASN A 115 -11.55 -2.24 -17.73
CA ASN A 115 -12.70 -2.60 -16.89
C ASN A 115 -12.43 -3.63 -15.80
N GLN A 116 -11.19 -4.10 -15.60
CA GLN A 116 -10.89 -4.96 -14.46
C GLN A 116 -11.12 -4.23 -13.14
N SER A 117 -11.65 -4.97 -12.18
CA SER A 117 -11.80 -4.56 -10.78
C SER A 117 -10.45 -4.59 -10.07
N VAL A 118 -10.02 -3.46 -9.52
CA VAL A 118 -8.69 -3.32 -8.91
C VAL A 118 -8.77 -2.84 -7.46
N VAL A 119 -7.94 -3.42 -6.62
CA VAL A 119 -7.65 -2.92 -5.26
C VAL A 119 -6.23 -2.37 -5.26
N LEU A 120 -6.11 -1.09 -4.85
CA LEU A 120 -4.84 -0.40 -4.70
C LEU A 120 -4.28 -0.63 -3.30
N VAL A 121 -3.00 -0.98 -3.23
CA VAL A 121 -2.26 -1.22 -1.98
C VAL A 121 -1.24 -0.11 -1.76
N GLU A 122 -1.31 0.51 -0.58
CA GLU A 122 -0.40 1.54 -0.11
C GLU A 122 0.19 1.13 1.24
N ASP A 123 1.43 1.49 1.52
CA ASP A 123 2.06 1.17 2.81
C ASP A 123 1.72 2.17 3.92
N LEU A 124 1.49 3.42 3.56
CA LEU A 124 1.19 4.50 4.50
C LEU A 124 0.36 5.59 3.85
N ILE A 125 -0.81 5.85 4.38
CA ILE A 125 -1.68 6.95 3.96
C ILE A 125 -1.65 8.04 5.05
N SER A 126 -1.22 9.25 4.66
CA SER A 126 -1.27 10.42 5.53
C SER A 126 -2.34 11.42 5.01
N SER A 127 -2.00 12.34 4.14
CA SER A 127 -2.98 13.24 3.51
C SER A 127 -3.82 12.58 2.41
N GLY A 128 -3.44 11.41 1.95
CA GLY A 128 -4.07 10.70 0.84
C GLY A 128 -3.71 11.23 -0.55
N LYS A 129 -2.91 12.30 -0.67
CA LYS A 129 -2.59 12.90 -1.96
C LYS A 129 -1.96 11.90 -2.94
N SER A 130 -0.93 11.17 -2.51
CA SER A 130 -0.23 10.17 -3.31
C SER A 130 -1.18 9.07 -3.79
N SER A 131 -2.00 8.54 -2.85
CA SER A 131 -2.97 7.49 -3.16
C SER A 131 -4.04 7.96 -4.14
N LEU A 132 -4.53 9.20 -4.01
CA LEU A 132 -5.50 9.78 -4.94
C LEU A 132 -4.91 10.00 -6.33
N GLU A 133 -3.66 10.47 -6.43
CA GLU A 133 -2.95 10.58 -7.71
C GLU A 133 -2.84 9.20 -8.39
N THR A 134 -2.51 8.16 -7.64
CA THR A 134 -2.42 6.78 -8.15
C THR A 134 -3.79 6.25 -8.59
N VAL A 135 -4.85 6.51 -7.82
CA VAL A 135 -6.24 6.17 -8.19
C VAL A 135 -6.64 6.83 -9.51
N ASN A 136 -6.27 8.09 -9.72
CA ASN A 136 -6.58 8.79 -10.98
C ASN A 136 -5.88 8.12 -12.17
N VAL A 137 -4.60 7.76 -12.04
CA VAL A 137 -3.86 7.03 -13.10
C VAL A 137 -4.55 5.70 -13.45
N LEU A 138 -5.01 4.94 -12.46
CA LEU A 138 -5.73 3.69 -12.71
C LEU A 138 -7.08 3.93 -13.42
N ARG A 139 -7.83 4.95 -13.01
CA ARG A 139 -9.10 5.33 -13.63
C ARG A 139 -8.94 5.84 -15.05
N GLU A 140 -7.90 6.64 -15.33
CA GLU A 140 -7.54 7.08 -16.68
C GLU A 140 -7.18 5.91 -17.60
N ALA A 141 -6.69 4.81 -17.03
CA ALA A 141 -6.44 3.56 -17.71
C ALA A 141 -7.71 2.68 -17.88
N ASN A 142 -8.89 3.20 -17.55
CA ASN A 142 -10.20 2.51 -17.57
C ASN A 142 -10.25 1.27 -16.64
N LEU A 143 -9.62 1.36 -15.49
CA LEU A 143 -9.72 0.36 -14.43
C LEU A 143 -10.76 0.78 -13.38
N ASN A 144 -11.48 -0.19 -12.81
CA ASN A 144 -12.49 0.03 -11.77
C ASN A 144 -11.83 -0.06 -10.39
N VAL A 145 -11.45 1.07 -9.81
CA VAL A 145 -10.82 1.10 -8.47
C VAL A 145 -11.87 0.95 -7.40
N ASN A 146 -11.90 -0.21 -6.73
CA ASN A 146 -12.89 -0.58 -5.73
C ASN A 146 -12.47 -0.28 -4.30
N GLY A 147 -11.19 -0.06 -4.06
CA GLY A 147 -10.68 0.31 -2.75
C GLY A 147 -9.20 0.65 -2.76
N VAL A 148 -8.78 1.37 -1.72
CA VAL A 148 -7.38 1.61 -1.35
C VAL A 148 -7.20 1.02 0.05
N ILE A 149 -6.22 0.15 0.23
CA ILE A 149 -5.93 -0.54 1.49
C ILE A 149 -4.48 -0.37 1.89
#